data_5a16a0b1c2dd7b8e578c10cd485fb181
#
_entry.id   5a16a0b1c2dd7b8e578c10cd485fb181
#
_cell.length_a   1.000
_cell.length_b   1.000
_cell.length_c   1.000
_cell.angle_alpha   90.00
_cell.angle_beta   90.00
_cell.angle_gamma   90.00
#
_symmetry.space_group_name_H-M   'P 1'
#
loop_
_entity.id
_entity.type
_entity.pdbx_description
1 polymer ?
#
loop_
_entity_poly.entity_id
_entity_poly.type
_entity_poly.pdbx_seq_one_letter_code
_entity_poly.pdbx_strand_id
1 'polypeptide(L)'
;KKIKDLSRGMQMKLMLAVALSHDAKLLILDEPTSGLDVLSRDELMDILSDYVADGGHSVIFSTHITADLERCADFLAYITNGMLYYSGPKDEFEDAFRLVKGGPDELTDGLRRAMVGIRTYATGFDALVRTQDIPHIGGTDGLLTQHASIEDVIRLTNAAAHTAIGNTNEGDVR
;
A
#
# COMPACT_ATOMS: atom_id res chain seq x y z
N LYS A 1 32.18 -12.95 16.24
CA LYS A 1 31.78 -12.95 14.82
C LYS A 1 32.03 -11.56 14.25
N LYS A 2 32.49 -11.47 13.01
CA LYS A 2 32.56 -10.18 12.30
C LYS A 2 31.15 -9.82 11.80
N ILE A 3 30.84 -8.51 11.65
CA ILE A 3 29.53 -8.05 11.19
C ILE A 3 29.13 -8.71 9.87
N LYS A 4 30.09 -8.94 8.97
CA LYS A 4 29.87 -9.62 7.69
C LYS A 4 29.44 -11.11 7.79
N ASP A 5 29.62 -11.71 8.96
CA ASP A 5 29.28 -13.11 9.23
C ASP A 5 27.88 -13.24 9.89
N LEU A 6 27.17 -12.12 10.06
CA LEU A 6 25.82 -12.07 10.59
C LEU A 6 24.80 -12.32 9.46
N SER A 7 23.69 -13.00 9.79
CA SER A 7 22.54 -13.06 8.88
C SER A 7 21.94 -11.66 8.67
N ARG A 8 21.15 -11.46 7.61
CA ARG A 8 20.45 -10.17 7.36
C ARG A 8 19.63 -9.72 8.57
N GLY A 9 18.85 -10.62 9.16
CA GLY A 9 18.08 -10.31 10.37
C GLY A 9 18.95 -9.91 11.55
N MET A 10 20.10 -10.59 11.75
CA MET A 10 21.06 -10.19 12.80
C MET A 10 21.72 -8.83 12.52
N GLN A 11 22.03 -8.54 11.26
CA GLN A 11 22.57 -7.22 10.87
C GLN A 11 21.53 -6.12 11.14
N MET A 12 20.26 -6.34 10.77
CA MET A 12 19.18 -5.40 11.03
C MET A 12 18.97 -5.17 12.53
N LYS A 13 18.94 -6.23 13.35
CA LYS A 13 18.84 -6.11 14.81
C LYS A 13 20.00 -5.32 15.41
N LEU A 14 21.22 -5.52 14.88
CA LEU A 14 22.38 -4.74 15.33
C LEU A 14 22.25 -3.26 14.95
N MET A 15 21.86 -2.96 13.72
CA MET A 15 21.63 -1.58 13.28
C MET A 15 20.56 -0.89 14.12
N LEU A 16 19.46 -1.58 14.40
CA LEU A 16 18.37 -1.07 15.21
C LEU A 16 18.82 -0.85 16.65
N ALA A 17 19.56 -1.79 17.25
CA ALA A 17 20.10 -1.62 18.60
C ALA A 17 21.02 -0.38 18.70
N VAL A 18 21.82 -0.12 17.67
CA VAL A 18 22.65 1.10 17.61
C VAL A 18 21.77 2.35 17.45
N ALA A 19 20.77 2.33 16.58
CA ALA A 19 19.86 3.46 16.37
C ALA A 19 19.05 3.81 17.63
N LEU A 20 18.55 2.78 18.33
CA LEU A 20 17.78 2.95 19.56
C LEU A 20 18.64 3.37 20.78
N SER A 21 19.94 3.07 20.77
CA SER A 21 20.84 3.39 21.90
C SER A 21 21.02 4.88 22.17
N HIS A 22 20.58 5.74 21.24
CA HIS A 22 20.72 7.20 21.34
C HIS A 22 19.46 7.90 21.86
N ASP A 23 18.43 7.15 22.23
CA ASP A 23 17.13 7.70 22.66
C ASP A 23 16.58 8.76 21.67
N ALA A 24 16.67 8.46 20.39
CA ALA A 24 16.31 9.37 19.31
C ALA A 24 14.78 9.56 19.28
N LYS A 25 14.30 10.79 19.36
CA LYS A 25 12.85 11.08 19.30
C LYS A 25 12.22 10.72 17.95
N LEU A 26 13.01 10.63 16.90
CA LEU A 26 12.58 10.27 15.56
C LEU A 26 13.56 9.29 14.93
N LEU A 27 13.09 8.13 14.53
CA LEU A 27 13.81 7.19 13.69
C LEU A 27 13.35 7.33 12.23
N ILE A 28 14.30 7.34 11.31
CA ILE A 28 14.01 7.30 9.85
C ILE A 28 14.70 6.06 9.30
N LEU A 29 13.90 5.14 8.75
CA LEU A 29 14.34 3.84 8.27
C LEU A 29 13.96 3.66 6.80
N ASP A 30 14.90 3.23 5.99
CA ASP A 30 14.68 2.94 4.58
C ASP A 30 14.60 1.43 4.37
N GLU A 31 13.43 0.95 3.93
CA GLU A 31 13.14 -0.48 3.65
C GLU A 31 13.60 -1.43 4.77
N PRO A 32 13.25 -1.20 6.05
CA PRO A 32 13.86 -1.91 7.18
C PRO A 32 13.55 -3.42 7.20
N THR A 33 12.47 -3.86 6.55
CA THR A 33 12.03 -5.26 6.50
C THR A 33 12.50 -5.99 5.26
N SER A 34 13.11 -5.27 4.31
CA SER A 34 13.51 -5.84 3.02
C SER A 34 14.51 -6.99 3.17
N GLY A 35 14.14 -8.15 2.62
CA GLY A 35 14.97 -9.37 2.64
C GLY A 35 15.08 -10.04 4.02
N LEU A 36 14.22 -9.69 4.97
CA LEU A 36 14.02 -10.45 6.20
C LEU A 36 13.07 -11.62 5.97
N ASP A 37 13.29 -12.71 6.71
CA ASP A 37 12.28 -13.76 6.85
C ASP A 37 11.09 -13.26 7.69
N VAL A 38 9.97 -14.02 7.67
CA VAL A 38 8.71 -13.63 8.32
C VAL A 38 8.91 -13.36 9.82
N LEU A 39 9.63 -14.24 10.53
CA LEU A 39 9.84 -14.10 11.96
C LEU A 39 10.68 -12.87 12.31
N SER A 40 11.77 -12.65 11.56
CA SER A 40 12.63 -11.47 11.77
C SER A 40 11.89 -10.15 11.46
N ARG A 41 10.97 -10.17 10.49
CA ARG A 41 10.10 -9.03 10.17
C ARG A 41 9.14 -8.74 11.30
N ASP A 42 8.46 -9.77 11.81
CA ASP A 42 7.51 -9.65 12.90
C ASP A 42 8.18 -9.07 14.15
N GLU A 43 9.36 -9.61 14.53
CA GLU A 43 10.13 -9.09 15.65
C GLU A 43 10.54 -7.62 15.47
N LEU A 44 10.90 -7.21 14.24
CA LEU A 44 11.24 -5.82 13.94
C LEU A 44 10.03 -4.90 14.13
N MET A 45 8.87 -5.30 13.60
CA MET A 45 7.65 -4.51 13.74
C MET A 45 7.22 -4.36 15.20
N ASP A 46 7.35 -5.43 16.00
CA ASP A 46 7.07 -5.38 17.43
C ASP A 46 8.01 -4.39 18.14
N ILE A 47 9.32 -4.43 17.85
CA ILE A 47 10.28 -3.48 18.43
C ILE A 47 9.93 -2.03 18.07
N LEU A 48 9.53 -1.75 16.82
CA LEU A 48 9.15 -0.40 16.39
C LEU A 48 7.84 0.05 17.05
N SER A 49 6.87 -0.85 17.20
CA SER A 49 5.61 -0.57 17.90
C SER A 49 5.84 -0.27 19.37
N ASP A 50 6.68 -1.06 20.05
CA ASP A 50 7.05 -0.81 21.45
C ASP A 50 7.78 0.53 21.63
N TYR A 51 8.60 0.90 20.64
CA TYR A 51 9.37 2.15 20.69
C TYR A 51 8.51 3.41 20.64
N VAL A 52 7.37 3.36 19.93
CA VAL A 52 6.44 4.49 19.85
C VAL A 52 5.34 4.47 20.92
N ALA A 53 5.19 3.36 21.64
CA ALA A 53 4.06 3.13 22.55
C ALA A 53 3.96 4.13 23.71
N ASP A 54 5.08 4.71 24.15
CA ASP A 54 5.11 5.71 25.24
C ASP A 54 4.69 7.12 24.79
N GLY A 55 4.51 7.34 23.46
CA GLY A 55 4.15 8.62 22.86
C GLY A 55 5.31 9.65 22.83
N GLY A 56 6.49 9.28 23.30
CA GLY A 56 7.68 10.14 23.30
C GLY A 56 8.51 10.05 22.04
N HIS A 57 8.27 9.02 21.23
CA HIS A 57 9.06 8.65 20.05
C HIS A 57 8.20 8.56 18.79
N SER A 58 8.85 8.67 17.64
CA SER A 58 8.20 8.52 16.33
C SER A 58 9.10 7.74 15.39
N VAL A 59 8.49 7.02 14.46
CA VAL A 59 9.18 6.26 13.42
C VAL A 59 8.62 6.65 12.06
N ILE A 60 9.49 6.96 11.11
CA ILE A 60 9.16 7.06 9.69
C ILE A 60 9.94 5.95 8.99
N PHE A 61 9.25 5.12 8.23
CA PHE A 61 9.92 4.11 7.41
C PHE A 61 9.33 4.05 6.01
N SER A 62 10.20 3.80 5.02
CA SER A 62 9.78 3.46 3.67
C SER A 62 9.59 1.95 3.58
N THR A 63 8.60 1.50 2.81
CA THR A 63 8.43 0.09 2.47
C THR A 63 7.63 -0.09 1.19
N HIS A 64 7.91 -1.14 0.44
CA HIS A 64 7.06 -1.64 -0.64
C HIS A 64 6.21 -2.85 -0.20
N ILE A 65 6.28 -3.23 1.08
CA ILE A 65 5.56 -4.36 1.66
C ILE A 65 4.35 -3.83 2.42
N THR A 66 3.18 -3.89 1.80
CA THR A 66 1.94 -3.33 2.34
C THR A 66 1.52 -3.92 3.68
N ALA A 67 1.81 -5.21 3.92
CA ALA A 67 1.55 -5.86 5.19
C ALA A 67 2.23 -5.19 6.40
N ASP A 68 3.40 -4.56 6.20
CA ASP A 68 4.07 -3.82 7.26
C ASP A 68 3.29 -2.57 7.65
N LEU A 69 2.71 -1.87 6.64
CA LEU A 69 1.86 -0.70 6.86
C LEU A 69 0.55 -1.07 7.55
N GLU A 70 -0.09 -2.15 7.11
CA GLU A 70 -1.33 -2.65 7.71
C GLU A 70 -1.15 -2.97 9.20
N ARG A 71 0.04 -3.49 9.57
CA ARG A 71 0.33 -3.92 10.93
C ARG A 71 0.62 -2.77 11.90
N CYS A 72 1.44 -1.77 11.51
CA CYS A 72 2.00 -0.83 12.48
C CYS A 72 1.90 0.65 12.11
N ALA A 73 1.43 1.00 10.90
CA ALA A 73 1.34 2.40 10.51
C ALA A 73 0.06 3.06 11.03
N ASP A 74 0.18 4.24 11.64
CA ASP A 74 -0.95 5.11 11.96
C ASP A 74 -1.23 6.09 10.81
N PHE A 75 -0.18 6.51 10.11
CA PHE A 75 -0.23 7.45 9.00
C PHE A 75 0.47 6.90 7.77
N LEU A 76 -0.05 7.25 6.60
CA LEU A 76 0.50 6.85 5.30
C LEU A 76 0.88 8.07 4.47
N ALA A 77 2.00 7.93 3.74
CA ALA A 77 2.33 8.79 2.60
C ALA A 77 2.52 7.90 1.37
N TYR A 78 1.55 7.90 0.46
CA TYR A 78 1.63 7.11 -0.77
C TYR A 78 2.14 7.97 -1.92
N ILE A 79 3.30 7.58 -2.46
CA ILE A 79 3.96 8.26 -3.57
C ILE A 79 3.91 7.32 -4.79
N THR A 80 3.41 7.81 -5.90
CA THR A 80 3.38 7.09 -7.18
C THR A 80 3.70 8.03 -8.34
N ASN A 81 4.45 7.56 -9.34
CA ASN A 81 4.89 8.35 -10.49
C ASN A 81 5.55 9.69 -10.11
N GLY A 82 6.32 9.72 -9.01
CA GLY A 82 7.00 10.92 -8.53
C GLY A 82 6.08 11.97 -7.88
N MET A 83 4.81 11.66 -7.66
CA MET A 83 3.84 12.54 -7.03
C MET A 83 3.30 11.94 -5.73
N LEU A 84 3.05 12.81 -4.76
CA LEU A 84 2.35 12.44 -3.53
C LEU A 84 0.86 12.24 -3.85
N TYR A 85 0.41 11.00 -3.79
CA TYR A 85 -0.98 10.63 -4.06
C TYR A 85 -1.87 10.78 -2.84
N TYR A 86 -1.34 10.40 -1.66
CA TYR A 86 -2.03 10.49 -0.39
C TYR A 86 -1.04 10.82 0.73
N SER A 87 -1.51 11.57 1.73
CA SER A 87 -0.83 11.76 3.01
C SER A 87 -1.87 12.00 4.09
N GLY A 88 -1.93 11.12 5.08
CA GLY A 88 -2.93 11.20 6.16
C GLY A 88 -3.04 9.92 6.97
N PRO A 89 -4.06 9.81 7.85
CA PRO A 89 -4.33 8.62 8.64
C PRO A 89 -4.57 7.40 7.77
N LYS A 90 -4.05 6.24 8.21
CA LYS A 90 -4.23 4.96 7.51
C LYS A 90 -5.70 4.60 7.35
N ASP A 91 -6.48 4.75 8.41
CA ASP A 91 -7.90 4.38 8.42
C ASP A 91 -8.70 5.20 7.39
N GLU A 92 -8.40 6.50 7.23
CA GLU A 92 -9.01 7.34 6.20
C GLU A 92 -8.65 6.88 4.78
N PHE A 93 -7.42 6.40 4.58
CA PHE A 93 -6.99 5.84 3.30
C PHE A 93 -7.76 4.58 2.94
N GLU A 94 -7.90 3.66 3.89
CA GLU A 94 -8.64 2.40 3.71
C GLU A 94 -10.14 2.66 3.50
N ASP A 95 -10.72 3.62 4.23
CA ASP A 95 -12.14 3.98 4.11
C ASP A 95 -12.47 4.76 2.84
N ALA A 96 -11.49 5.41 2.23
CA ALA A 96 -11.69 6.19 1.00
C ALA A 96 -12.06 5.33 -0.21
N PHE A 97 -11.79 4.02 -0.17
CA PHE A 97 -11.94 3.13 -1.32
C PHE A 97 -12.72 1.86 -0.99
N ARG A 98 -13.36 1.32 -2.03
CA ARG A 98 -13.99 0.00 -2.02
C ARG A 98 -13.50 -0.80 -3.22
N LEU A 99 -13.29 -2.08 -2.99
CA LEU A 99 -13.01 -3.06 -4.02
C LEU A 99 -14.32 -3.66 -4.50
N VAL A 100 -14.60 -3.49 -5.79
CA VAL A 100 -15.79 -4.02 -6.45
C VAL A 100 -15.36 -5.15 -7.37
N LYS A 101 -16.00 -6.31 -7.24
CA LYS A 101 -15.73 -7.50 -8.05
C LYS A 101 -16.98 -7.95 -8.76
N GLY A 102 -16.83 -8.41 -10.00
CA GLY A 102 -17.94 -8.90 -10.79
C GLY A 102 -17.49 -9.81 -11.92
N GLY A 103 -18.46 -10.43 -12.58
CA GLY A 103 -18.25 -11.21 -13.80
C GLY A 103 -17.98 -10.32 -15.02
N PRO A 104 -17.56 -10.92 -16.16
CA PRO A 104 -17.17 -10.16 -17.36
C PRO A 104 -18.31 -9.28 -17.90
N ASP A 105 -19.55 -9.78 -17.83
CA ASP A 105 -20.74 -9.12 -18.37
C ASP A 105 -21.34 -8.05 -17.46
N GLU A 106 -20.86 -7.97 -16.20
CA GLU A 106 -21.32 -7.02 -15.20
C GLU A 106 -20.56 -5.68 -15.25
N LEU A 107 -19.53 -5.58 -16.09
CA LEU A 107 -18.71 -4.39 -16.24
C LEU A 107 -19.38 -3.38 -17.19
N THR A 108 -20.29 -2.57 -16.67
CA THR A 108 -21.00 -1.54 -17.44
C THR A 108 -20.13 -0.31 -17.73
N ASP A 109 -20.49 0.48 -18.76
CA ASP A 109 -19.78 1.74 -19.07
C ASP A 109 -19.93 2.77 -17.95
N GLY A 110 -21.03 2.75 -17.19
CA GLY A 110 -21.22 3.58 -16.00
C GLY A 110 -20.19 3.26 -14.93
N LEU A 111 -20.01 1.98 -14.65
CA LEU A 111 -19.05 1.48 -13.67
C LEU A 111 -17.61 1.81 -14.12
N ARG A 112 -17.28 1.60 -15.41
CA ARG A 112 -15.95 1.96 -15.96
C ARG A 112 -15.57 3.42 -15.75
N ARG A 113 -16.51 4.34 -15.89
CA ARG A 113 -16.27 5.79 -15.71
C ARG A 113 -16.04 6.22 -14.26
N ALA A 114 -16.61 5.48 -13.31
CA ALA A 114 -16.49 5.77 -11.88
C ALA A 114 -15.27 5.10 -11.22
N MET A 115 -14.63 4.17 -11.93
CA MET A 115 -13.49 3.42 -11.38
C MET A 115 -12.22 4.25 -11.34
N VAL A 116 -11.51 4.19 -10.23
CA VAL A 116 -10.16 4.74 -10.08
C VAL A 116 -9.13 3.86 -10.78
N GLY A 117 -9.35 2.54 -10.76
CA GLY A 117 -8.53 1.56 -11.44
C GLY A 117 -9.27 0.24 -11.60
N ILE A 118 -8.87 -0.55 -12.60
CA ILE A 118 -9.49 -1.82 -12.91
C ILE A 118 -8.46 -2.84 -13.37
N ARG A 119 -8.71 -4.10 -13.02
CA ARG A 119 -8.02 -5.26 -13.56
C ARG A 119 -9.04 -6.28 -14.02
N THR A 120 -8.98 -6.66 -15.29
CA THR A 120 -9.88 -7.66 -15.89
C THR A 120 -9.18 -9.00 -16.02
N TYR A 121 -9.96 -10.05 -15.86
CA TYR A 121 -9.56 -11.47 -16.01
C TYR A 121 -10.53 -12.18 -16.94
N ALA A 122 -10.21 -13.41 -17.32
CA ALA A 122 -11.13 -14.25 -18.09
C ALA A 122 -12.45 -14.53 -17.35
N THR A 123 -12.43 -14.53 -16.01
CA THR A 123 -13.58 -14.86 -15.16
C THR A 123 -14.28 -13.64 -14.56
N GLY A 124 -13.79 -12.42 -14.80
CA GLY A 124 -14.38 -11.21 -14.23
C GLY A 124 -13.41 -10.04 -14.09
N PHE A 125 -13.68 -9.19 -13.12
CA PHE A 125 -12.86 -8.02 -12.85
C PHE A 125 -12.76 -7.70 -11.36
N ASP A 126 -11.66 -7.03 -10.99
CA ASP A 126 -11.47 -6.29 -9.77
C ASP A 126 -11.38 -4.80 -10.10
N ALA A 127 -12.18 -3.96 -9.46
CA ALA A 127 -12.19 -2.53 -9.67
C ALA A 127 -12.12 -1.76 -8.36
N LEU A 128 -11.35 -0.69 -8.37
CA LEU A 128 -11.25 0.24 -7.26
C LEU A 128 -12.20 1.41 -7.50
N VAL A 129 -13.05 1.71 -6.54
CA VAL A 129 -14.02 2.81 -6.59
C VAL A 129 -13.87 3.65 -5.33
N ARG A 130 -14.06 4.96 -5.43
CA ARG A 130 -14.13 5.81 -4.24
C ARG A 130 -15.42 5.52 -3.49
N THR A 131 -15.35 5.40 -2.18
CA THR A 131 -16.51 5.10 -1.32
C THR A 131 -17.66 6.08 -1.54
N GLN A 132 -17.36 7.37 -1.70
CA GLN A 132 -18.33 8.42 -1.96
C GLN A 132 -19.08 8.28 -3.30
N ASP A 133 -18.50 7.59 -4.29
CA ASP A 133 -19.06 7.46 -5.63
C ASP A 133 -19.99 6.25 -5.75
N ILE A 134 -19.92 5.27 -4.83
CA ILE A 134 -20.73 4.05 -4.85
C ILE A 134 -22.25 4.33 -4.98
N PRO A 135 -22.86 5.26 -4.20
CA PRO A 135 -24.29 5.51 -4.31
C PRO A 135 -24.72 6.04 -5.69
N HIS A 136 -23.79 6.55 -6.49
CA HIS A 136 -24.03 7.16 -7.79
C HIS A 136 -23.75 6.21 -8.97
N ILE A 137 -23.19 5.04 -8.69
CA ILE A 137 -22.90 4.02 -9.71
C ILE A 137 -24.14 3.14 -9.88
N GLY A 138 -24.90 3.38 -10.95
CA GLY A 138 -26.01 2.49 -11.33
C GLY A 138 -25.49 1.10 -11.73
N GLY A 139 -26.21 0.03 -11.32
CA GLY A 139 -25.89 -1.35 -11.73
C GLY A 139 -24.88 -2.06 -10.83
N THR A 140 -24.75 -1.63 -9.58
CA THR A 140 -23.97 -2.35 -8.56
C THR A 140 -24.76 -3.45 -7.84
N ASP A 141 -26.06 -3.59 -8.15
CA ASP A 141 -26.89 -4.64 -7.59
C ASP A 141 -26.41 -6.01 -8.08
N GLY A 142 -25.87 -6.82 -7.16
CA GLY A 142 -25.29 -8.12 -7.44
C GLY A 142 -23.76 -8.15 -7.46
N LEU A 143 -23.08 -7.01 -7.52
CA LEU A 143 -21.62 -6.96 -7.43
C LEU A 143 -21.14 -7.15 -5.99
N LEU A 144 -20.06 -7.89 -5.82
CA LEU A 144 -19.41 -8.02 -4.53
C LEU A 144 -18.63 -6.74 -4.22
N THR A 145 -19.06 -6.01 -3.19
CA THR A 145 -18.37 -4.82 -2.71
C THR A 145 -17.77 -5.08 -1.34
N GLN A 146 -16.49 -4.82 -1.18
CA GLN A 146 -15.75 -5.02 0.08
C GLN A 146 -14.79 -3.87 0.35
N HIS A 147 -14.26 -3.77 1.57
CA HIS A 147 -13.17 -2.84 1.87
C HIS A 147 -11.97 -3.13 0.97
N ALA A 148 -11.33 -2.08 0.48
CA ALA A 148 -10.08 -2.22 -0.25
C ALA A 148 -8.92 -2.21 0.76
N SER A 149 -8.02 -3.20 0.66
CA SER A 149 -6.77 -3.19 1.41
C SER A 149 -5.81 -2.12 0.84
N ILE A 150 -4.78 -1.76 1.59
CA ILE A 150 -3.70 -0.87 1.10
C ILE A 150 -3.10 -1.46 -0.19
N GLU A 151 -2.89 -2.79 -0.21
CA GLU A 151 -2.39 -3.48 -1.40
C GLU A 151 -3.32 -3.33 -2.61
N ASP A 152 -4.64 -3.48 -2.43
CA ASP A 152 -5.62 -3.32 -3.51
C ASP A 152 -5.59 -1.91 -4.09
N VAL A 153 -5.53 -0.89 -3.23
CA VAL A 153 -5.46 0.52 -3.66
C VAL A 153 -4.18 0.74 -4.48
N ILE A 154 -3.02 0.35 -3.97
CA ILE A 154 -1.74 0.52 -4.66
C ILE A 154 -1.72 -0.24 -5.99
N ARG A 155 -2.16 -1.49 -5.99
CA ARG A 155 -2.17 -2.36 -7.18
C ARG A 155 -3.06 -1.80 -8.29
N LEU A 156 -4.26 -1.33 -7.95
CA LEU A 156 -5.23 -0.87 -8.93
C LEU A 156 -4.99 0.56 -9.40
N THR A 157 -4.49 1.45 -8.54
CA THR A 157 -4.08 2.80 -8.96
C THR A 157 -2.88 2.76 -9.90
N ASN A 158 -1.90 1.88 -9.66
CA ASN A 158 -0.76 1.71 -10.55
C ASN A 158 -1.17 1.08 -11.91
N ALA A 159 -2.13 0.15 -11.93
CA ALA A 159 -2.65 -0.43 -13.17
C ALA A 159 -3.32 0.63 -14.06
N ALA A 160 -4.05 1.58 -13.49
CA ALA A 160 -4.65 2.70 -14.21
C ALA A 160 -3.61 3.62 -14.85
N ALA A 161 -2.52 3.90 -14.13
CA ALA A 161 -1.43 4.74 -14.63
C ALA A 161 -0.72 4.11 -15.84
N HIS A 162 -0.50 2.80 -15.83
CA HIS A 162 0.10 2.09 -16.97
C HIS A 162 -0.81 2.06 -18.21
N THR A 163 -2.13 1.98 -18.03
CA THR A 163 -3.08 2.02 -19.15
C THR A 163 -3.15 3.39 -19.79
N ALA A 164 -3.01 4.47 -19.02
CA ALA A 164 -3.00 5.83 -19.52
C ALA A 164 -1.73 6.16 -20.36
N ILE A 165 -0.58 5.59 -19.97
CA ILE A 165 0.69 5.79 -20.70
C ILE A 165 0.73 4.97 -21.99
N GLY A 166 0.13 3.78 -22.02
CA GLY A 166 0.08 2.92 -23.21
C GLY A 166 -0.73 3.51 -24.36
N ASN A 167 -1.76 4.32 -24.08
CA ASN A 167 -2.61 4.94 -25.10
C ASN A 167 -2.00 6.19 -25.75
N THR A 168 -0.93 6.76 -25.20
CA THR A 168 -0.26 7.94 -25.76
C THR A 168 0.81 7.60 -26.79
N ASN A 169 1.24 6.34 -26.92
CA ASN A 169 2.32 5.94 -27.83
C ASN A 169 1.86 5.36 -29.19
N GLU A 170 0.56 5.23 -29.47
CA GLU A 170 0.07 4.73 -30.77
C GLU A 170 -0.35 5.86 -31.76
N GLY A 171 -0.16 7.13 -31.42
CA GLY A 171 -0.64 8.27 -32.19
C GLY A 171 0.38 9.01 -33.04
N ASP A 172 1.66 8.66 -33.04
CA ASP A 172 2.67 9.47 -33.75
C ASP A 172 3.67 8.64 -34.57
N VAL A 173 3.14 7.87 -35.54
CA VAL A 173 3.91 7.38 -36.69
C VAL A 173 3.05 7.52 -37.95
N ARG A 174 3.08 8.69 -38.54
CA ARG A 174 2.84 8.88 -39.99
C ARG A 174 3.73 10.02 -40.52
#